data_4f95eb2f527c65228090dc477cce6e5e
#
_entry.id   4f95eb2f527c65228090dc477cce6e5e
#
_cell.length_a   1.000
_cell.length_b   1.000
_cell.length_c   1.000
_cell.angle_alpha   90.00
_cell.angle_beta   90.00
_cell.angle_gamma   90.00
#
_symmetry.space_group_name_H-M   'P 1'
#
loop_
_entity.id
_entity.type
_entity.pdbx_description
1 polymer ?
#
loop_
_entity_poly.entity_id
_entity_poly.type
_entity_poly.pdbx_seq_one_letter_code
_entity_poly.pdbx_strand_id
1 'polypeptide(L)'
;MAFEQQLRVPGPTPLPERVVRSSSRPMINHRGPEFAALLTDCVEGLKWAMQTDNDILLYPASGTGGLEAAATNLLSPGEKALFCTIGSFGERWADIAAGFGADVVRLQMPWGEPIDPADVDRILDENPAIR
;
A
#
# COMPACT_ATOMS: atom_id res chain seq x y z
N MET A 1 -24.75 24.52 -16.90
CA MET A 1 -23.42 23.94 -16.64
C MET A 1 -23.60 22.95 -15.50
N ALA A 2 -23.37 21.65 -15.74
CA ALA A 2 -23.33 20.70 -14.65
C ALA A 2 -22.05 20.97 -13.85
N PHE A 3 -22.19 21.21 -12.55
CA PHE A 3 -21.03 21.33 -11.68
C PHE A 3 -20.36 19.96 -11.63
N GLU A 4 -19.12 19.89 -12.10
CA GLU A 4 -18.32 18.68 -11.96
C GLU A 4 -18.03 18.47 -10.47
N GLN A 5 -18.56 17.38 -9.92
CA GLN A 5 -18.43 17.10 -8.50
C GLN A 5 -16.98 16.71 -8.19
N GLN A 6 -16.29 17.56 -7.42
CA GLN A 6 -14.96 17.24 -6.92
C GLN A 6 -15.06 16.37 -5.67
N LEU A 7 -14.69 15.11 -5.82
CA LEU A 7 -14.63 14.17 -4.69
C LEU A 7 -13.35 14.41 -3.87
N ARG A 8 -13.52 14.60 -2.56
CA ARG A 8 -12.42 14.76 -1.59
C ARG A 8 -12.46 13.63 -0.57
N VAL A 9 -12.39 12.42 -1.08
CA VAL A 9 -12.45 11.17 -0.32
C VAL A 9 -11.27 10.27 -0.73
N PRO A 10 -10.85 9.31 0.11
CA PRO A 10 -9.76 8.38 -0.25
C PRO A 10 -10.05 7.52 -1.49
N GLY A 11 -11.31 7.35 -1.83
CA GLY A 11 -11.80 6.64 -3.01
C GLY A 11 -13.34 6.55 -2.99
N PRO A 12 -14.01 6.55 -4.15
CA PRO A 12 -13.45 6.78 -5.49
C PRO A 12 -12.95 8.20 -5.70
N THR A 13 -11.95 8.36 -6.58
CA THR A 13 -11.40 9.68 -6.94
C THR A 13 -11.63 9.97 -8.43
N PRO A 14 -11.77 11.24 -8.84
CA PRO A 14 -11.82 11.60 -10.24
C PRO A 14 -10.54 11.19 -10.97
N LEU A 15 -10.68 10.59 -12.15
CA LEU A 15 -9.54 10.25 -13.00
C LEU A 15 -9.19 11.44 -13.91
N PRO A 16 -7.92 11.81 -14.05
CA PRO A 16 -7.49 12.77 -15.06
C PRO A 16 -7.92 12.32 -16.46
N GLU A 17 -8.36 13.25 -17.30
CA GLU A 17 -8.89 12.94 -18.65
C GLU A 17 -7.89 12.13 -19.50
N ARG A 18 -6.58 12.40 -19.39
CA ARG A 18 -5.52 11.65 -20.05
C ARG A 18 -5.51 10.16 -19.66
N VAL A 19 -5.83 9.84 -18.39
CA VAL A 19 -5.90 8.46 -17.90
C VAL A 19 -7.15 7.78 -18.46
N VAL A 20 -8.30 8.46 -18.44
CA VAL A 20 -9.54 7.93 -19.04
C VAL A 20 -9.35 7.63 -20.51
N ARG A 21 -8.73 8.54 -21.28
CA ARG A 21 -8.42 8.31 -22.72
C ARG A 21 -7.47 7.12 -22.93
N SER A 22 -6.47 6.96 -22.08
CA SER A 22 -5.56 5.81 -22.18
C SER A 22 -6.27 4.49 -21.88
N SER A 23 -7.20 4.47 -20.92
CA SER A 23 -7.97 3.27 -20.56
C SER A 23 -8.97 2.85 -21.66
N SER A 24 -9.32 3.74 -22.58
CA SER A 24 -10.23 3.44 -23.70
C SER A 24 -9.54 2.94 -24.97
N ARG A 25 -8.22 2.77 -24.96
CA ARG A 25 -7.48 2.22 -26.12
C ARG A 25 -7.85 0.76 -26.38
N PRO A 26 -7.79 0.31 -27.64
CA PRO A 26 -7.94 -1.10 -27.98
C PRO A 26 -6.95 -1.97 -27.21
N MET A 27 -7.36 -3.20 -26.92
CA MET A 27 -6.49 -4.19 -26.29
C MET A 27 -5.33 -4.56 -27.21
N ILE A 28 -4.15 -4.72 -26.63
CA ILE A 28 -2.93 -5.18 -27.32
C ILE A 28 -2.58 -6.59 -26.83
N ASN A 29 -1.76 -7.29 -27.60
CA ASN A 29 -1.28 -8.61 -27.20
C ASN A 29 -0.34 -8.49 -26.00
N HIS A 30 -0.77 -8.96 -24.82
CA HIS A 30 0.00 -8.91 -23.57
C HIS A 30 1.30 -9.74 -23.58
N ARG A 31 1.52 -10.59 -24.60
CA ARG A 31 2.76 -11.35 -24.83
C ARG A 31 3.58 -10.80 -26.00
N GLY A 32 3.16 -9.67 -26.56
CA GLY A 32 3.82 -9.04 -27.69
C GLY A 32 4.86 -8.00 -27.29
N PRO A 33 5.72 -7.60 -28.23
CA PRO A 33 6.77 -6.62 -27.96
C PRO A 33 6.23 -5.23 -27.61
N GLU A 34 5.05 -4.87 -28.12
CA GLU A 34 4.40 -3.59 -27.78
C GLU A 34 4.03 -3.53 -26.30
N PHE A 35 3.47 -4.62 -25.74
CA PHE A 35 3.17 -4.69 -24.33
C PHE A 35 4.43 -4.72 -23.46
N ALA A 36 5.47 -5.43 -23.89
CA ALA A 36 6.75 -5.47 -23.19
C ALA A 36 7.37 -4.07 -23.08
N ALA A 37 7.36 -3.29 -24.16
CA ALA A 37 7.83 -1.91 -24.15
C ALA A 37 7.01 -1.04 -23.19
N LEU A 38 5.67 -1.11 -23.28
CA LEU A 38 4.77 -0.37 -22.38
C LEU A 38 5.02 -0.71 -20.91
N LEU A 39 5.19 -2.00 -20.59
CA LEU A 39 5.45 -2.44 -19.21
C LEU A 39 6.81 -1.92 -18.71
N THR A 40 7.83 -1.96 -19.55
CA THR A 40 9.15 -1.40 -19.22
C THR A 40 9.06 0.08 -18.91
N ASP A 41 8.41 0.88 -19.77
CA ASP A 41 8.22 2.31 -19.55
C ASP A 41 7.48 2.60 -18.23
N CYS A 42 6.46 1.79 -17.90
CA CYS A 42 5.74 1.92 -16.64
C CYS A 42 6.63 1.60 -15.43
N VAL A 43 7.42 0.54 -15.49
CA VAL A 43 8.33 0.13 -14.41
C VAL A 43 9.41 1.20 -14.19
N GLU A 44 10.04 1.70 -15.23
CA GLU A 44 11.05 2.75 -15.13
C GLU A 44 10.45 4.06 -14.58
N GLY A 45 9.25 4.43 -15.02
CA GLY A 45 8.52 5.57 -14.45
C GLY A 45 8.21 5.41 -12.96
N LEU A 46 7.86 4.20 -12.52
CA LEU A 46 7.62 3.90 -11.11
C LEU A 46 8.91 3.90 -10.29
N LYS A 47 10.02 3.36 -10.82
CA LYS A 47 11.32 3.43 -10.16
C LYS A 47 11.72 4.90 -9.92
N TRP A 48 11.54 5.74 -10.92
CA TRP A 48 11.81 7.17 -10.78
C TRP A 48 10.92 7.81 -9.70
N ALA A 49 9.61 7.53 -9.72
CA ALA A 49 8.66 8.10 -8.76
C ALA A 49 8.91 7.63 -7.33
N MET A 50 9.32 6.38 -7.15
CA MET A 50 9.61 5.77 -5.85
C MET A 50 11.07 5.96 -5.40
N GLN A 51 11.91 6.60 -6.24
CA GLN A 51 13.34 6.86 -5.96
C GLN A 51 14.10 5.58 -5.61
N THR A 52 13.93 4.52 -6.42
CA THR A 52 14.53 3.21 -6.16
C THR A 52 15.09 2.57 -7.43
N ASP A 53 16.18 1.81 -7.27
CA ASP A 53 16.73 0.92 -8.31
C ASP A 53 16.25 -0.54 -8.14
N ASN A 54 15.48 -0.82 -7.08
CA ASN A 54 14.94 -2.16 -6.83
C ASN A 54 13.90 -2.58 -7.88
N ASP A 55 13.63 -3.88 -7.97
CA ASP A 55 12.60 -4.40 -8.84
C ASP A 55 11.21 -3.91 -8.42
N ILE A 56 10.43 -3.49 -9.40
CA ILE A 56 9.02 -3.10 -9.24
C ILE A 56 8.15 -4.22 -9.80
N LEU A 57 7.32 -4.79 -8.94
CA LEU A 57 6.33 -5.79 -9.32
C LEU A 57 4.94 -5.16 -9.38
N LEU A 58 4.31 -5.25 -10.54
CA LEU A 58 2.95 -4.76 -10.76
C LEU A 58 1.98 -5.93 -10.71
N TYR A 59 0.98 -5.87 -9.82
CA TYR A 59 -0.09 -6.85 -9.80
C TYR A 59 -1.46 -6.16 -9.57
N PRO A 60 -2.52 -6.66 -10.19
CA PRO A 60 -3.85 -6.08 -10.03
C PRO A 60 -4.42 -6.46 -8.67
N ALA A 61 -4.56 -5.47 -7.79
CA ALA A 61 -5.16 -5.66 -6.47
C ALA A 61 -5.77 -4.35 -5.95
N SER A 62 -6.58 -4.47 -4.89
CA SER A 62 -6.95 -3.31 -4.07
C SER A 62 -5.81 -2.94 -3.11
N GLY A 63 -5.92 -1.78 -2.42
CA GLY A 63 -4.98 -1.43 -1.35
C GLY A 63 -4.90 -2.50 -0.25
N THR A 64 -5.99 -3.22 0.02
CA THR A 64 -5.99 -4.35 0.95
C THR A 64 -5.05 -5.47 0.49
N GLY A 65 -5.03 -5.80 -0.82
CA GLY A 65 -4.06 -6.75 -1.35
C GLY A 65 -2.62 -6.30 -1.22
N GLY A 66 -2.35 -4.98 -1.29
CA GLY A 66 -1.03 -4.41 -0.99
C GLY A 66 -0.62 -4.60 0.47
N LEU A 67 -1.53 -4.36 1.41
CA LEU A 67 -1.30 -4.60 2.85
C LEU A 67 -1.04 -6.08 3.14
N GLU A 68 -1.81 -6.97 2.50
CA GLU A 68 -1.64 -8.42 2.61
C GLU A 68 -0.28 -8.86 2.06
N ALA A 69 0.10 -8.39 0.88
CA ALA A 69 1.41 -8.68 0.30
C ALA A 69 2.56 -8.23 1.20
N ALA A 70 2.47 -7.03 1.80
CA ALA A 70 3.48 -6.55 2.73
C ALA A 70 3.56 -7.46 3.98
N ALA A 71 2.42 -7.77 4.62
CA ALA A 71 2.40 -8.62 5.81
C ALA A 71 2.99 -10.01 5.53
N THR A 72 2.58 -10.68 4.45
CA THR A 72 3.01 -12.05 4.13
C THR A 72 4.44 -12.17 3.63
N ASN A 73 5.04 -11.08 3.13
CA ASN A 73 6.43 -11.09 2.68
C ASN A 73 7.42 -10.61 3.76
N LEU A 74 6.94 -9.86 4.76
CA LEU A 74 7.81 -9.31 5.81
C LEU A 74 7.73 -10.08 7.11
N LEU A 75 6.64 -10.81 7.37
CA LEU A 75 6.41 -11.50 8.63
C LEU A 75 6.16 -12.99 8.42
N SER A 76 6.77 -13.80 9.27
CA SER A 76 6.47 -15.23 9.41
C SER A 76 5.48 -15.46 10.58
N PRO A 77 4.73 -16.58 10.57
CA PRO A 77 3.87 -16.92 11.71
C PRO A 77 4.65 -16.96 13.02
N GLY A 78 4.12 -16.30 14.05
CA GLY A 78 4.75 -16.17 15.37
C GLY A 78 5.76 -15.02 15.49
N GLU A 79 6.18 -14.39 14.41
CA GLU A 79 7.01 -13.18 14.51
C GLU A 79 6.22 -12.00 15.09
N LYS A 80 6.87 -11.30 16.02
CA LYS A 80 6.28 -10.14 16.70
C LYS A 80 6.52 -8.86 15.90
N ALA A 81 5.46 -8.11 15.65
CA ALA A 81 5.54 -6.85 14.91
C ALA A 81 4.69 -5.75 15.56
N LEU A 82 5.20 -4.52 15.56
CA LEU A 82 4.51 -3.34 16.04
C LEU A 82 3.71 -2.71 14.90
N PHE A 83 2.42 -2.52 15.13
CA PHE A 83 1.50 -1.80 14.25
C PHE A 83 1.05 -0.51 14.91
N CYS A 84 1.44 0.62 14.33
CA CYS A 84 1.02 1.93 14.76
C CYS A 84 -0.27 2.31 14.04
N THR A 85 -1.40 2.40 14.75
CA THR A 85 -2.73 2.55 14.14
C THR A 85 -3.40 3.85 14.56
N ILE A 86 -3.75 4.69 13.58
CA ILE A 86 -4.43 5.98 13.74
C ILE A 86 -5.76 6.05 12.98
N GLY A 87 -6.22 4.93 12.43
CA GLY A 87 -7.44 4.84 11.65
C GLY A 87 -7.66 3.45 11.04
N SER A 88 -8.75 3.33 10.26
CA SER A 88 -9.26 2.05 9.78
C SER A 88 -8.28 1.24 8.91
N PHE A 89 -7.41 1.88 8.15
CA PHE A 89 -6.45 1.15 7.30
C PHE A 89 -5.30 0.55 8.12
N GLY A 90 -4.80 1.27 9.14
CA GLY A 90 -3.83 0.73 10.08
C GLY A 90 -4.38 -0.47 10.86
N GLU A 91 -5.61 -0.35 11.38
CA GLU A 91 -6.30 -1.45 12.06
C GLU A 91 -6.45 -2.67 11.14
N ARG A 92 -6.92 -2.45 9.91
CA ARG A 92 -7.06 -3.53 8.92
C ARG A 92 -5.73 -4.22 8.63
N TRP A 93 -4.63 -3.47 8.54
CA TRP A 93 -3.32 -4.07 8.29
C TRP A 93 -2.86 -4.94 9.46
N ALA A 94 -3.05 -4.47 10.69
CA ALA A 94 -2.79 -5.25 11.90
C ALA A 94 -3.64 -6.54 11.96
N ASP A 95 -4.94 -6.46 11.59
CA ASP A 95 -5.83 -7.62 11.52
C ASP A 95 -5.39 -8.63 10.45
N ILE A 96 -4.95 -8.16 9.28
CA ILE A 96 -4.41 -9.00 8.22
C ILE A 96 -3.16 -9.74 8.73
N ALA A 97 -2.20 -9.03 9.32
CA ALA A 97 -0.98 -9.64 9.84
C ALA A 97 -1.29 -10.70 10.91
N ALA A 98 -2.21 -10.41 11.83
CA ALA A 98 -2.68 -11.37 12.83
C ALA A 98 -3.34 -12.60 12.18
N GLY A 99 -4.13 -12.40 11.11
CA GLY A 99 -4.76 -13.47 10.34
C GLY A 99 -3.76 -14.41 9.67
N PHE A 100 -2.59 -13.92 9.30
CA PHE A 100 -1.46 -14.74 8.80
C PHE A 100 -0.55 -15.29 9.90
N GLY A 101 -0.92 -15.09 11.17
CA GLY A 101 -0.25 -15.71 12.31
C GLY A 101 0.86 -14.88 12.94
N ALA A 102 1.02 -13.61 12.58
CA ALA A 102 1.95 -12.72 13.26
C ALA A 102 1.50 -12.43 14.70
N ASP A 103 2.44 -12.27 15.64
CA ASP A 103 2.19 -11.77 16.99
C ASP A 103 2.14 -10.23 16.96
N VAL A 104 0.91 -9.69 16.91
CA VAL A 104 0.67 -8.26 16.66
C VAL A 104 0.64 -7.47 17.96
N VAL A 105 1.58 -6.55 18.12
CA VAL A 105 1.55 -5.50 19.14
C VAL A 105 0.94 -4.25 18.52
N ARG A 106 -0.05 -3.60 19.17
CA ARG A 106 -0.69 -2.39 18.66
C ARG A 106 -0.38 -1.18 19.50
N LEU A 107 0.14 -0.14 18.86
CA LEU A 107 0.10 1.22 19.38
C LEU A 107 -1.07 1.94 18.72
N GLN A 108 -2.20 1.96 19.43
CA GLN A 108 -3.46 2.52 18.93
C GLN A 108 -3.68 3.91 19.48
N MET A 109 -3.87 4.88 18.60
CA MET A 109 -4.23 6.25 18.94
C MET A 109 -5.70 6.52 18.61
N PRO A 110 -6.32 7.52 19.23
CA PRO A 110 -7.59 8.05 18.75
C PRO A 110 -7.48 8.44 17.27
N TRP A 111 -8.53 8.18 16.48
CA TRP A 111 -8.49 8.43 15.05
C TRP A 111 -8.23 9.90 14.73
N GLY A 112 -7.22 10.13 13.88
CA GLY A 112 -6.79 11.47 13.48
C GLY A 112 -5.73 12.09 14.38
N GLU A 113 -5.38 11.46 15.49
CA GLU A 113 -4.25 11.89 16.32
C GLU A 113 -2.93 11.30 15.80
N PRO A 114 -1.83 12.08 15.83
CA PRO A 114 -0.52 11.60 15.43
C PRO A 114 0.05 10.62 16.47
N ILE A 115 0.94 9.74 16.00
CA ILE A 115 1.74 8.89 16.88
C ILE A 115 2.95 9.68 17.34
N ASP A 116 3.24 9.65 18.66
CA ASP A 116 4.50 10.18 19.18
C ASP A 116 5.62 9.15 18.92
N PRO A 117 6.70 9.53 18.21
CA PRO A 117 7.86 8.66 18.05
C PRO A 117 8.44 8.12 19.36
N ALA A 118 8.35 8.89 20.46
CA ALA A 118 8.80 8.45 21.77
C ALA A 118 8.01 7.26 22.30
N ASP A 119 6.72 7.13 21.97
CA ASP A 119 5.93 5.95 22.31
C ASP A 119 6.37 4.72 21.51
N VAL A 120 6.74 4.91 20.25
CA VAL A 120 7.30 3.84 19.42
C VAL A 120 8.61 3.34 20.00
N ASP A 121 9.56 4.25 20.30
CA ASP A 121 10.87 3.92 20.88
C ASP A 121 10.68 3.16 22.20
N ARG A 122 9.83 3.66 23.10
CA ARG A 122 9.52 3.00 24.38
C ARG A 122 9.00 1.56 24.18
N ILE A 123 8.07 1.35 23.26
CA ILE A 123 7.51 0.01 23.02
C ILE A 123 8.58 -0.93 22.44
N LEU A 124 9.44 -0.45 21.56
CA LEU A 124 10.53 -1.25 20.99
C LEU A 124 11.57 -1.61 22.06
N ASP A 125 11.92 -0.68 22.94
CA ASP A 125 12.84 -0.92 24.06
C ASP A 125 12.28 -1.97 25.06
N GLU A 126 10.97 -1.89 25.35
CA GLU A 126 10.28 -2.83 26.22
C GLU A 126 10.08 -4.23 25.59
N ASN A 127 10.13 -4.30 24.26
CA ASN A 127 9.84 -5.52 23.49
C ASN A 127 10.92 -5.81 22.43
N PRO A 128 12.12 -6.22 22.82
CA PRO A 128 13.24 -6.43 21.87
C PRO A 128 13.01 -7.58 20.87
N ALA A 129 11.93 -8.33 21.02
CA ALA A 129 11.51 -9.36 20.05
C ALA A 129 10.70 -8.80 18.87
N ILE A 130 10.33 -7.51 18.88
CA ILE A 130 9.66 -6.86 17.74
C ILE A 130 10.68 -6.68 16.61
N ARG A 131 10.23 -6.96 15.39
CA ARG A 131 10.98 -6.80 14.14
C ARG A 131 10.51 -5.61 13.36
#